data_dc4624e310073daa363c8983891b8376
#
_entry.id   dc4624e310073daa363c8983891b8376
#
_cell.length_a   1.000
_cell.length_b   1.000
_cell.length_c   1.000
_cell.angle_alpha   90.00
_cell.angle_beta   90.00
_cell.angle_gamma   90.00
#
_symmetry.space_group_name_H-M   'P 1'
#
loop_
_entity.id
_entity.type
_entity.pdbx_description
1 polymer ?
#
loop_
_entity_poly.entity_id
_entity_poly.type
_entity_poly.pdbx_seq_one_letter_code
_entity_poly.pdbx_strand_id
1 'polypeptide(L)'
;MPQFPSHIFGMHDPGAENLFTNATKSGWITVTVKVNPPDHNGDFSALANAGLGVIVRLNNGYGSDGTIPFAAQYSTFAQQCAAFVAASHGAKIWIIGNETNMVAERPGNTGGANNDGEVITPDLYARCFANCRREIKQRSGHANDWIAPAAPAPWNNQTQYSGNGDGDWVKYFQDILSQCVQLNAPPDALALHTYTHGFDANLITSDEKMGAPFQNRNKHFRTYRDFIGVIPSALRTLPIFITETQAADPDWWQNRNIGWIQAAYKEINDWNVAQANQPIQALCLFRWQRGDSRWSIADKSALQDDFRAALQNDYRVRWRAVVQPTDPLAAAAIAAAQQLPWMPINTDAALYRFAQANDLGYPQTDEFDFTVAGEAHIGQVFNGGIVYVKRGDWGNVKWVKKPMTRRLREWLSRFRHP
;
A
#
# COMPACT_ATOMS: atom_id res chain seq x y z
N MET A 1 -17.54 1.77 -7.12
CA MET A 1 -16.07 1.72 -6.99
C MET A 1 -15.51 2.09 -8.33
N PRO A 2 -14.43 2.86 -8.42
CA PRO A 2 -13.71 2.92 -9.66
C PRO A 2 -13.37 1.49 -10.06
N GLN A 3 -13.54 1.17 -11.34
CA GLN A 3 -13.22 -0.15 -11.86
C GLN A 3 -11.71 -0.20 -12.01
N PHE A 4 -11.02 -0.72 -10.99
CA PHE A 4 -9.56 -0.88 -11.06
C PHE A 4 -9.17 -1.99 -12.03
N PRO A 5 -8.02 -1.85 -12.69
CA PRO A 5 -7.46 -2.89 -13.54
C PRO A 5 -7.40 -4.25 -12.86
N SER A 6 -7.74 -5.28 -13.58
CA SER A 6 -7.64 -6.66 -13.07
C SER A 6 -6.23 -7.25 -13.23
N HIS A 7 -5.44 -6.75 -14.18
CA HIS A 7 -4.09 -7.25 -14.43
C HIS A 7 -3.07 -6.54 -13.54
N ILE A 8 -1.98 -7.24 -13.22
CA ILE A 8 -0.90 -6.73 -12.36
C ILE A 8 0.14 -5.88 -13.11
N PHE A 9 0.05 -5.81 -14.43
CA PHE A 9 1.03 -5.10 -15.26
C PHE A 9 1.02 -3.60 -14.98
N GLY A 10 2.20 -2.99 -14.87
CA GLY A 10 2.29 -1.56 -14.62
C GLY A 10 3.58 -0.93 -15.15
N MET A 11 3.55 0.39 -15.28
CA MET A 11 4.66 1.21 -15.69
C MET A 11 4.71 2.48 -14.83
N HIS A 12 5.91 2.90 -14.46
CA HIS A 12 6.12 4.22 -13.89
C HIS A 12 6.32 5.21 -15.03
N ASP A 13 5.63 6.33 -14.95
CA ASP A 13 5.45 7.38 -15.95
C ASP A 13 4.59 7.00 -17.16
N PRO A 14 3.79 7.96 -17.65
CA PRO A 14 2.99 7.82 -18.86
C PRO A 14 3.82 7.69 -20.12
N GLY A 15 3.22 7.15 -21.20
CA GLY A 15 3.79 7.02 -22.54
C GLY A 15 3.87 5.59 -23.05
N ALA A 16 3.64 4.60 -22.18
CA ALA A 16 3.63 3.18 -22.53
C ALA A 16 2.21 2.63 -22.79
N GLU A 17 1.17 3.47 -22.82
CA GLU A 17 -0.24 3.08 -22.85
C GLU A 17 -0.56 2.16 -24.04
N ASN A 18 0.07 2.41 -25.20
CA ASN A 18 -0.11 1.62 -26.39
C ASN A 18 0.38 0.16 -26.25
N LEU A 19 1.32 -0.13 -25.35
CA LEU A 19 1.76 -1.50 -25.10
C LEU A 19 0.65 -2.31 -24.45
N PHE A 20 -0.09 -1.70 -23.52
CA PHE A 20 -1.22 -2.33 -22.83
C PHE A 20 -2.41 -2.49 -23.79
N THR A 21 -2.80 -1.43 -24.50
CA THR A 21 -3.96 -1.44 -25.39
C THR A 21 -3.78 -2.39 -26.57
N ASN A 22 -2.59 -2.45 -27.17
CA ASN A 22 -2.26 -3.38 -28.25
C ASN A 22 -2.30 -4.85 -27.80
N ALA A 23 -1.99 -5.10 -26.53
CA ALA A 23 -2.09 -6.43 -25.93
C ALA A 23 -3.50 -6.75 -25.39
N THR A 24 -4.45 -5.82 -25.49
CA THR A 24 -5.80 -5.93 -24.91
C THR A 24 -5.74 -6.22 -23.39
N LYS A 25 -4.83 -5.56 -22.70
CA LYS A 25 -4.63 -5.68 -21.26
C LYS A 25 -4.98 -4.37 -20.55
N SER A 26 -5.64 -4.46 -19.41
CA SER A 26 -5.66 -3.37 -18.44
C SER A 26 -4.34 -3.37 -17.66
N GLY A 27 -4.01 -2.25 -17.04
CA GLY A 27 -2.76 -2.14 -16.28
C GLY A 27 -2.71 -0.89 -15.44
N TRP A 28 -1.56 -0.57 -14.91
CA TRP A 28 -1.35 0.50 -13.94
C TRP A 28 -0.28 1.48 -14.43
N ILE A 29 -0.51 2.76 -14.15
CA ILE A 29 0.50 3.81 -14.36
C ILE A 29 0.74 4.50 -13.03
N THR A 30 1.99 4.52 -12.59
CA THR A 30 2.43 5.34 -11.45
C THR A 30 2.93 6.69 -11.98
N VAL A 31 2.46 7.78 -11.39
CA VAL A 31 2.89 9.14 -11.75
C VAL A 31 3.40 9.83 -10.49
N THR A 32 4.58 10.44 -10.55
CA THR A 32 5.07 11.31 -9.47
C THR A 32 4.74 12.76 -9.79
N VAL A 33 4.23 13.47 -8.81
CA VAL A 33 3.81 14.88 -8.92
C VAL A 33 4.40 15.67 -7.75
N LYS A 34 5.05 16.78 -8.06
CA LYS A 34 5.35 17.82 -7.08
C LYS A 34 4.09 18.64 -6.82
N VAL A 35 3.76 18.91 -5.55
CA VAL A 35 2.57 19.70 -5.19
C VAL A 35 2.90 21.13 -4.72
N ASN A 36 4.17 21.51 -4.62
CA ASN A 36 4.60 22.82 -4.11
C ASN A 36 5.72 23.48 -4.93
N PRO A 37 5.42 24.35 -5.90
CA PRO A 37 4.14 24.44 -6.60
C PRO A 37 3.88 23.18 -7.46
N PRO A 38 2.63 22.94 -7.87
CA PRO A 38 2.33 21.79 -8.72
C PRO A 38 3.07 21.83 -10.06
N ASP A 39 3.69 20.72 -10.45
CA ASP A 39 4.35 20.51 -11.75
C ASP A 39 3.50 19.71 -12.74
N HIS A 40 2.26 19.35 -12.34
CA HIS A 40 1.28 18.65 -13.14
C HIS A 40 -0.11 19.29 -12.97
N ASN A 41 -0.93 19.28 -14.02
CA ASN A 41 -2.27 19.88 -13.99
C ASN A 41 -3.34 19.03 -13.28
N GLY A 42 -3.00 17.80 -12.84
CA GLY A 42 -3.92 16.89 -12.15
C GLY A 42 -4.91 16.14 -13.06
N ASP A 43 -4.84 16.30 -14.37
CA ASP A 43 -5.71 15.57 -15.30
C ASP A 43 -5.09 14.24 -15.76
N PHE A 44 -5.62 13.14 -15.23
CA PHE A 44 -5.26 11.76 -15.57
C PHE A 44 -6.40 11.07 -16.36
N SER A 45 -7.37 11.83 -16.87
CA SER A 45 -8.54 11.25 -17.52
C SER A 45 -8.20 10.43 -18.76
N ALA A 46 -7.17 10.80 -19.52
CA ALA A 46 -6.74 10.06 -20.69
C ALA A 46 -6.29 8.63 -20.31
N LEU A 47 -5.52 8.47 -19.23
CA LEU A 47 -5.08 7.17 -18.72
C LEU A 47 -6.27 6.34 -18.21
N ALA A 48 -7.15 6.95 -17.43
CA ALA A 48 -8.34 6.29 -16.89
C ALA A 48 -9.29 5.85 -18.01
N ASN A 49 -9.50 6.66 -19.04
CA ASN A 49 -10.32 6.35 -20.20
C ASN A 49 -9.71 5.23 -21.07
N ALA A 50 -8.39 5.07 -21.06
CA ALA A 50 -7.70 3.94 -21.66
C ALA A 50 -7.83 2.63 -20.83
N GLY A 51 -8.57 2.63 -19.72
CA GLY A 51 -8.77 1.46 -18.86
C GLY A 51 -7.59 1.17 -17.93
N LEU A 52 -6.71 2.16 -17.69
CA LEU A 52 -5.57 2.05 -16.83
C LEU A 52 -5.89 2.60 -15.42
N GLY A 53 -5.40 1.94 -14.39
CA GLY A 53 -5.41 2.44 -13.03
C GLY A 53 -4.28 3.44 -12.83
N VAL A 54 -4.59 4.58 -12.21
CA VAL A 54 -3.61 5.62 -11.97
C VAL A 54 -3.27 5.68 -10.48
N ILE A 55 -2.00 5.55 -10.17
CA ILE A 55 -1.42 5.70 -8.83
C ILE A 55 -0.59 6.98 -8.85
N VAL A 56 -0.97 7.97 -8.06
CA VAL A 56 -0.27 9.25 -8.03
C VAL A 56 0.53 9.38 -6.74
N ARG A 57 1.81 9.61 -6.86
CA ARG A 57 2.72 9.91 -5.76
C ARG A 57 2.83 11.41 -5.61
N LEU A 58 2.42 11.92 -4.44
CA LEU A 58 2.40 13.34 -4.09
C LEU A 58 3.66 13.69 -3.30
N ASN A 59 4.59 14.37 -3.94
CA ASN A 59 5.82 14.86 -3.33
C ASN A 59 5.71 16.35 -3.02
N ASN A 60 6.36 16.81 -1.93
CA ASN A 60 6.54 18.23 -1.66
C ASN A 60 7.41 18.88 -2.75
N GLY A 61 8.54 18.23 -3.07
CA GLY A 61 9.46 18.64 -4.11
C GLY A 61 10.47 17.55 -4.43
N TYR A 62 11.61 17.96 -4.95
CA TYR A 62 12.74 17.12 -5.29
C TYR A 62 14.03 17.69 -4.70
N GLY A 63 15.05 16.86 -4.54
CA GLY A 63 16.34 17.27 -3.99
C GLY A 63 16.18 17.87 -2.58
N SER A 64 16.71 19.07 -2.37
CA SER A 64 16.66 19.76 -1.07
C SER A 64 15.26 20.12 -0.56
N ASP A 65 14.26 20.12 -1.42
CA ASP A 65 12.85 20.33 -0.98
C ASP A 65 12.32 19.10 -0.23
N GLY A 66 12.88 17.93 -0.49
CA GLY A 66 12.45 16.65 0.04
C GLY A 66 11.12 16.15 -0.55
N THR A 67 10.89 14.86 -0.46
CA THR A 67 9.61 14.27 -0.91
C THR A 67 8.46 14.56 0.05
N ILE A 68 8.76 14.80 1.32
CA ILE A 68 7.89 15.50 2.28
C ILE A 68 8.67 16.68 2.85
N PRO A 69 8.02 17.78 3.26
CA PRO A 69 8.71 18.95 3.77
C PRO A 69 9.21 18.75 5.21
N PHE A 70 9.90 19.75 5.77
CA PHE A 70 10.21 19.81 7.20
C PHE A 70 8.95 19.65 8.06
N ALA A 71 9.10 19.04 9.23
CA ALA A 71 7.99 18.71 10.15
C ALA A 71 7.10 19.92 10.51
N ALA A 72 7.68 21.10 10.59
CA ALA A 72 6.95 22.36 10.84
C ALA A 72 5.96 22.71 9.70
N GLN A 73 6.11 22.14 8.51
CA GLN A 73 5.33 22.45 7.32
C GLN A 73 4.29 21.37 6.96
N TYR A 74 4.16 20.29 7.75
CA TYR A 74 3.26 19.17 7.45
C TYR A 74 1.80 19.60 7.25
N SER A 75 1.32 20.59 8.00
CA SER A 75 -0.05 21.10 7.83
C SER A 75 -0.25 21.80 6.48
N THR A 76 0.72 22.61 6.07
CA THR A 76 0.69 23.31 4.77
C THR A 76 0.77 22.31 3.62
N PHE A 77 1.69 21.35 3.71
CA PHE A 77 1.81 20.29 2.71
C PHE A 77 0.54 19.46 2.57
N ALA A 78 -0.10 19.11 3.68
CA ALA A 78 -1.37 18.39 3.67
C ALA A 78 -2.47 19.15 2.93
N GLN A 79 -2.55 20.49 3.14
CA GLN A 79 -3.49 21.35 2.41
C GLN A 79 -3.17 21.43 0.91
N GLN A 80 -1.89 21.48 0.54
CA GLN A 80 -1.44 21.46 -0.86
C GLN A 80 -1.78 20.13 -1.54
N CYS A 81 -1.49 18.99 -0.88
CA CYS A 81 -1.91 17.68 -1.38
C CYS A 81 -3.42 17.61 -1.59
N ALA A 82 -4.20 18.07 -0.61
CA ALA A 82 -5.66 18.05 -0.68
C ALA A 82 -6.20 18.98 -1.78
N ALA A 83 -5.57 20.13 -2.00
CA ALA A 83 -5.93 21.07 -3.07
C ALA A 83 -5.64 20.45 -4.46
N PHE A 84 -4.47 19.82 -4.62
CA PHE A 84 -4.12 19.12 -5.85
C PHE A 84 -5.09 17.98 -6.14
N VAL A 85 -5.38 17.14 -5.14
CA VAL A 85 -6.32 16.01 -5.26
C VAL A 85 -7.72 16.49 -5.62
N ALA A 86 -8.20 17.58 -4.99
CA ALA A 86 -9.52 18.14 -5.27
C ALA A 86 -9.67 18.68 -6.70
N ALA A 87 -8.57 19.14 -7.30
CA ALA A 87 -8.52 19.59 -8.69
C ALA A 87 -8.26 18.46 -9.70
N SER A 88 -7.94 17.25 -9.23
CA SER A 88 -7.51 16.15 -10.10
C SER A 88 -8.67 15.33 -10.64
N HIS A 89 -8.48 14.76 -11.83
CA HIS A 89 -9.42 13.88 -12.51
C HIS A 89 -8.73 12.57 -12.93
N GLY A 90 -9.48 11.45 -12.92
CA GLY A 90 -8.99 10.16 -13.42
C GLY A 90 -8.15 9.33 -12.45
N ALA A 91 -7.71 9.89 -11.32
CA ALA A 91 -6.97 9.18 -10.28
C ALA A 91 -7.77 9.03 -8.98
N LYS A 92 -7.53 7.93 -8.24
CA LYS A 92 -8.20 7.62 -6.96
C LYS A 92 -7.26 6.94 -5.96
N ILE A 93 -5.98 6.85 -6.27
CA ILE A 93 -4.95 6.26 -5.41
C ILE A 93 -3.82 7.26 -5.28
N TRP A 94 -3.51 7.64 -4.05
CA TRP A 94 -2.56 8.69 -3.72
C TRP A 94 -1.52 8.16 -2.73
N ILE A 95 -0.24 8.33 -3.03
CA ILE A 95 0.88 7.99 -2.16
C ILE A 95 1.47 9.28 -1.62
N ILE A 96 1.80 9.35 -0.35
CA ILE A 96 2.34 10.55 0.29
C ILE A 96 3.86 10.43 0.41
N GLY A 97 4.59 11.16 -0.43
CA GLY A 97 6.06 11.15 -0.46
C GLY A 97 6.64 9.92 -1.15
N ASN A 98 7.95 9.77 -1.07
CA ASN A 98 8.74 8.68 -1.66
C ASN A 98 9.93 8.34 -0.77
N GLU A 99 10.27 7.07 -0.61
CA GLU A 99 11.51 6.52 -0.05
C GLU A 99 12.09 7.31 1.14
N THR A 100 11.22 7.70 2.07
CA THR A 100 11.53 8.63 3.18
C THR A 100 12.61 8.15 4.15
N ASN A 101 13.08 6.91 4.01
CA ASN A 101 14.26 6.39 4.70
C ASN A 101 15.59 6.76 4.03
N MET A 102 15.58 7.32 2.80
CA MET A 102 16.78 7.77 2.09
C MET A 102 17.15 9.21 2.46
N VAL A 103 18.45 9.47 2.60
CA VAL A 103 19.00 10.84 2.76
C VAL A 103 18.63 11.72 1.57
N ALA A 104 18.70 11.18 0.36
CA ALA A 104 18.40 11.92 -0.88
C ALA A 104 16.95 12.45 -0.93
N GLU A 105 16.04 11.85 -0.17
CA GLU A 105 14.63 12.20 -0.15
C GLU A 105 14.24 13.15 1.01
N ARG A 106 15.20 13.54 1.85
CA ARG A 106 14.96 14.39 3.03
C ARG A 106 14.91 15.87 2.66
N PRO A 107 14.03 16.65 3.29
CA PRO A 107 14.08 18.10 3.18
C PRO A 107 15.36 18.65 3.80
N GLY A 108 15.96 19.63 3.13
CA GLY A 108 17.21 20.26 3.55
C GLY A 108 18.48 19.48 3.19
N ASN A 109 18.37 18.31 2.55
CA ASN A 109 19.54 17.62 2.03
C ASN A 109 20.14 18.39 0.86
N THR A 110 21.39 18.80 0.99
CA THR A 110 22.15 19.52 -0.07
C THR A 110 23.27 18.68 -0.68
N GLY A 111 23.37 17.39 -0.31
CA GLY A 111 24.39 16.46 -0.84
C GLY A 111 25.81 16.70 -0.32
N GLY A 112 25.99 17.57 0.67
CA GLY A 112 27.29 17.84 1.30
C GLY A 112 27.54 16.97 2.53
N ALA A 113 28.81 16.70 2.84
CA ALA A 113 29.19 16.07 4.09
C ALA A 113 28.64 16.87 5.30
N ASN A 114 27.90 16.21 6.19
CA ASN A 114 27.21 16.78 7.34
C ASN A 114 25.95 17.62 7.05
N ASN A 115 25.34 17.50 5.89
CA ASN A 115 24.08 18.17 5.59
C ASN A 115 23.08 17.20 4.94
N ASP A 116 22.65 16.20 5.72
CA ASP A 116 21.76 15.11 5.29
C ASP A 116 20.27 15.48 5.38
N GLY A 117 19.95 16.73 5.70
CA GLY A 117 18.58 17.19 5.88
C GLY A 117 17.92 16.69 7.18
N GLU A 118 16.62 16.95 7.33
CA GLU A 118 15.83 16.48 8.47
C GLU A 118 15.60 14.96 8.36
N VAL A 119 16.01 14.22 9.38
CA VAL A 119 15.77 12.77 9.45
C VAL A 119 14.28 12.51 9.59
N ILE A 120 13.70 11.79 8.63
CA ILE A 120 12.29 11.43 8.65
C ILE A 120 12.12 10.12 9.43
N THR A 121 11.89 10.22 10.74
CA THR A 121 11.58 9.07 11.59
C THR A 121 10.16 8.56 11.35
N PRO A 122 9.81 7.30 11.73
CA PRO A 122 8.47 6.76 11.51
C PRO A 122 7.35 7.59 12.13
N ASP A 123 7.57 8.21 13.30
CA ASP A 123 6.59 9.07 13.95
C ASP A 123 6.40 10.41 13.21
N LEU A 124 7.48 11.02 12.72
CA LEU A 124 7.42 12.20 11.86
C LEU A 124 6.65 11.90 10.57
N TYR A 125 7.03 10.82 9.90
CA TYR A 125 6.35 10.41 8.69
C TYR A 125 4.85 10.13 8.91
N ALA A 126 4.51 9.36 9.93
CA ALA A 126 3.12 9.02 10.23
C ALA A 126 2.26 10.25 10.54
N ARG A 127 2.83 11.28 11.20
CA ARG A 127 2.14 12.57 11.42
C ARG A 127 1.89 13.31 10.11
N CYS A 128 2.88 13.35 9.21
CA CYS A 128 2.70 13.92 7.87
C CYS A 128 1.59 13.19 7.11
N PHE A 129 1.67 11.87 7.05
CA PHE A 129 0.69 11.01 6.42
C PHE A 129 -0.72 11.20 6.97
N ALA A 130 -0.87 11.23 8.30
CA ALA A 130 -2.16 11.42 8.95
C ALA A 130 -2.79 12.77 8.60
N ASN A 131 -1.99 13.85 8.55
CA ASN A 131 -2.44 15.17 8.12
C ASN A 131 -2.91 15.14 6.66
N CYS A 132 -2.09 14.61 5.74
CA CYS A 132 -2.44 14.53 4.33
C CYS A 132 -3.71 13.69 4.11
N ARG A 133 -3.79 12.52 4.75
CA ARG A 133 -4.94 11.64 4.67
C ARG A 133 -6.23 12.34 5.14
N ARG A 134 -6.18 13.02 6.28
CA ARG A 134 -7.33 13.77 6.81
C ARG A 134 -7.79 14.84 5.82
N GLU A 135 -6.88 15.71 5.37
CA GLU A 135 -7.21 16.81 4.49
C GLU A 135 -7.76 16.34 3.13
N ILE A 136 -7.18 15.27 2.55
CA ILE A 136 -7.66 14.69 1.29
C ILE A 136 -9.04 14.08 1.47
N LYS A 137 -9.26 13.28 2.53
CA LYS A 137 -10.54 12.60 2.77
C LYS A 137 -11.70 13.56 3.02
N GLN A 138 -11.43 14.79 3.45
CA GLN A 138 -12.44 15.83 3.67
C GLN A 138 -12.87 16.54 2.37
N ARG A 139 -12.14 16.36 1.26
CA ARG A 139 -12.52 16.98 -0.02
C ARG A 139 -13.71 16.25 -0.63
N SER A 140 -14.63 17.05 -1.20
CA SER A 140 -15.82 16.51 -1.89
C SER A 140 -15.41 15.55 -3.00
N GLY A 141 -16.01 14.35 -3.03
CA GLY A 141 -15.69 13.31 -4.02
C GLY A 141 -14.45 12.46 -3.74
N HIS A 142 -13.68 12.76 -2.66
CA HIS A 142 -12.42 12.08 -2.33
C HIS A 142 -12.44 11.27 -1.02
N ALA A 143 -13.56 11.23 -0.30
CA ALA A 143 -13.69 10.44 0.93
C ALA A 143 -13.38 8.93 0.74
N ASN A 144 -13.61 8.41 -0.45
CA ASN A 144 -13.37 7.00 -0.80
C ASN A 144 -12.08 6.76 -1.59
N ASP A 145 -11.26 7.78 -1.81
CA ASP A 145 -9.96 7.62 -2.45
C ASP A 145 -9.03 6.80 -1.55
N TRP A 146 -8.09 6.09 -2.13
CA TRP A 146 -7.13 5.29 -1.39
C TRP A 146 -5.86 6.10 -1.14
N ILE A 147 -5.50 6.26 0.13
CA ILE A 147 -4.28 6.96 0.54
C ILE A 147 -3.31 5.91 1.08
N ALA A 148 -2.15 5.82 0.46
CA ALA A 148 -1.08 4.89 0.84
C ALA A 148 0.13 5.65 1.40
N PRO A 149 0.87 5.07 2.36
CA PRO A 149 2.16 5.60 2.75
C PRO A 149 3.19 5.40 1.63
N ALA A 150 4.26 6.21 1.68
CA ALA A 150 5.42 6.06 0.83
C ALA A 150 6.01 4.65 0.94
N ALA A 151 6.40 4.07 -0.18
CA ALA A 151 7.25 2.90 -0.19
C ALA A 151 8.62 3.28 0.38
N PRO A 152 9.21 2.53 1.32
CA PRO A 152 10.60 2.74 1.69
C PRO A 152 11.55 2.21 0.61
N ALA A 153 12.71 2.83 0.49
CA ALA A 153 13.81 2.31 -0.31
C ALA A 153 14.30 0.98 0.30
N PRO A 154 14.27 -0.12 -0.43
CA PRO A 154 14.87 -1.37 0.06
C PRO A 154 16.39 -1.21 0.18
N TRP A 155 16.99 -1.97 1.12
CA TRP A 155 18.43 -2.01 1.40
C TRP A 155 19.06 -0.68 1.83
N ASN A 156 18.23 0.33 2.12
CA ASN A 156 18.70 1.62 2.58
C ASN A 156 18.64 1.71 4.11
N ASN A 157 19.81 1.85 4.75
CA ASN A 157 19.97 1.91 6.19
C ASN A 157 20.32 3.31 6.72
N GLN A 158 20.05 4.36 5.94
CA GLN A 158 20.44 5.73 6.28
C GLN A 158 19.55 6.38 7.34
N THR A 159 18.37 5.79 7.66
CA THR A 159 17.49 6.32 8.70
C THR A 159 17.56 5.47 9.96
N GLN A 160 18.36 5.96 10.91
CA GLN A 160 18.52 5.36 12.23
C GLN A 160 17.73 6.16 13.27
N TYR A 161 17.14 5.48 14.25
CA TYR A 161 16.37 6.07 15.34
C TYR A 161 16.31 5.11 16.54
N SER A 162 15.81 5.56 17.69
CA SER A 162 15.66 4.72 18.89
C SER A 162 14.83 3.46 18.58
N GLY A 163 15.39 2.30 18.82
CA GLY A 163 14.79 1.00 18.50
C GLY A 163 15.09 0.48 17.09
N ASN A 164 15.82 1.26 16.24
CA ASN A 164 16.31 0.83 14.93
C ASN A 164 17.71 1.42 14.66
N GLY A 165 18.68 1.04 15.50
CA GLY A 165 20.05 1.56 15.46
C GLY A 165 20.83 1.14 14.19
N ASP A 166 20.46 0.03 13.56
CA ASP A 166 21.08 -0.43 12.31
C ASP A 166 20.44 0.20 11.06
N GLY A 167 19.33 0.92 11.21
CA GLY A 167 18.59 1.51 10.10
C GLY A 167 17.87 0.49 9.21
N ASP A 168 17.39 -0.62 9.77
CA ASP A 168 16.65 -1.65 9.04
C ASP A 168 15.41 -1.04 8.36
N TRP A 169 15.39 -1.04 7.03
CA TRP A 169 14.33 -0.48 6.20
C TRP A 169 12.98 -1.23 6.35
N VAL A 170 13.03 -2.51 6.67
CA VAL A 170 11.82 -3.32 6.90
C VAL A 170 11.20 -2.96 8.23
N LYS A 171 12.03 -2.79 9.28
CA LYS A 171 11.57 -2.28 10.57
C LYS A 171 11.03 -0.85 10.46
N TYR A 172 11.69 0.00 9.69
CA TYR A 172 11.22 1.36 9.39
C TYR A 172 9.79 1.35 8.83
N PHE A 173 9.52 0.47 7.84
CA PHE A 173 8.18 0.31 7.28
C PHE A 173 7.16 -0.20 8.32
N GLN A 174 7.53 -1.20 9.10
CA GLN A 174 6.70 -1.74 10.19
C GLN A 174 6.30 -0.64 11.17
N ASP A 175 7.28 0.17 11.58
CA ASP A 175 7.06 1.24 12.57
C ASP A 175 6.17 2.36 11.99
N ILE A 176 6.34 2.73 10.71
CA ILE A 176 5.41 3.65 10.03
C ILE A 176 3.98 3.12 10.08
N LEU A 177 3.75 1.87 9.69
CA LEU A 177 2.41 1.29 9.68
C LEU A 177 1.81 1.25 11.09
N SER A 178 2.60 0.90 12.07
CA SER A 178 2.18 0.87 13.47
C SER A 178 1.81 2.26 13.99
N GLN A 179 2.62 3.28 13.69
CA GLN A 179 2.35 4.67 14.05
C GLN A 179 1.10 5.22 13.34
N CYS A 180 0.90 4.90 12.07
CA CYS A 180 -0.33 5.30 11.36
C CYS A 180 -1.59 4.72 12.02
N VAL A 181 -1.54 3.46 12.49
CA VAL A 181 -2.65 2.85 13.23
C VAL A 181 -2.85 3.54 14.57
N GLN A 182 -1.78 3.81 15.33
CA GLN A 182 -1.84 4.49 16.63
C GLN A 182 -2.42 5.91 16.53
N LEU A 183 -2.12 6.63 15.44
CA LEU A 183 -2.67 7.96 15.15
C LEU A 183 -4.11 7.93 14.61
N ASN A 184 -4.78 6.76 14.62
CA ASN A 184 -6.10 6.57 14.03
C ASN A 184 -6.19 7.01 12.56
N ALA A 185 -5.09 6.87 11.84
CA ALA A 185 -4.95 7.18 10.41
C ALA A 185 -4.49 5.95 9.60
N PRO A 186 -5.16 4.79 9.70
CA PRO A 186 -4.72 3.60 8.98
C PRO A 186 -4.73 3.88 7.47
N PRO A 187 -3.75 3.35 6.71
CA PRO A 187 -3.74 3.48 5.26
C PRO A 187 -4.91 2.74 4.60
N ASP A 188 -5.25 3.13 3.37
CA ASP A 188 -6.26 2.43 2.55
C ASP A 188 -5.63 1.43 1.58
N ALA A 189 -4.32 1.55 1.34
CA ALA A 189 -3.49 0.69 0.48
C ALA A 189 -2.03 0.76 0.95
N LEU A 190 -1.19 -0.11 0.44
CA LEU A 190 0.24 -0.14 0.76
C LEU A 190 1.07 -0.02 -0.52
N ALA A 191 2.11 0.82 -0.49
CA ALA A 191 3.09 0.92 -1.57
C ALA A 191 4.40 0.27 -1.15
N LEU A 192 5.03 -0.45 -2.07
CA LEU A 192 6.33 -1.10 -1.89
C LEU A 192 7.22 -0.83 -3.10
N HIS A 193 8.53 -0.91 -2.90
CA HIS A 193 9.53 -0.99 -3.95
C HIS A 193 10.28 -2.31 -3.86
N THR A 194 10.70 -2.85 -5.00
CA THR A 194 11.52 -4.04 -5.06
C THR A 194 12.41 -4.02 -6.31
N TYR A 195 13.64 -4.49 -6.19
CA TYR A 195 14.63 -4.42 -7.26
C TYR A 195 15.49 -5.68 -7.30
N THR A 196 16.37 -5.81 -8.30
CA THR A 196 17.48 -6.77 -8.26
C THR A 196 18.81 -6.01 -8.23
N HIS A 197 19.81 -6.54 -7.54
CA HIS A 197 21.20 -6.08 -7.71
C HIS A 197 21.75 -6.69 -8.99
N GLY A 198 21.69 -5.92 -10.07
CA GLY A 198 22.13 -6.35 -11.40
C GLY A 198 21.00 -6.85 -12.31
N PHE A 199 21.33 -6.92 -13.63
CA PHE A 199 20.40 -7.29 -14.70
C PHE A 199 20.55 -8.78 -15.06
N ASP A 200 20.01 -9.66 -14.21
CA ASP A 200 19.92 -11.10 -14.41
C ASP A 200 18.52 -11.60 -13.98
N ALA A 201 17.83 -12.32 -14.86
CA ALA A 201 16.49 -12.85 -14.59
C ALA A 201 16.47 -13.87 -13.45
N ASN A 202 17.56 -14.57 -13.17
CA ASN A 202 17.66 -15.53 -12.06
C ASN A 202 17.55 -14.84 -10.69
N LEU A 203 17.89 -13.54 -10.59
CA LEU A 203 17.82 -12.79 -9.35
C LEU A 203 16.38 -12.51 -8.90
N ILE A 204 15.40 -12.67 -9.79
CA ILE A 204 13.98 -12.53 -9.47
C ILE A 204 13.52 -13.59 -8.47
N THR A 205 14.01 -14.81 -8.62
CA THR A 205 13.63 -15.93 -7.75
C THR A 205 14.70 -16.29 -6.72
N SER A 206 15.77 -15.50 -6.64
CA SER A 206 16.87 -15.73 -5.70
C SER A 206 16.41 -15.55 -4.24
N ASP A 207 16.80 -16.49 -3.39
CA ASP A 207 16.64 -16.41 -1.93
C ASP A 207 17.93 -15.96 -1.21
N GLU A 208 18.90 -15.42 -1.96
CA GLU A 208 20.12 -14.84 -1.41
C GLU A 208 19.78 -13.75 -0.39
N LYS A 209 20.54 -13.76 0.71
CA LYS A 209 20.34 -12.81 1.81
C LYS A 209 21.41 -11.73 1.81
N MET A 210 21.08 -10.62 2.43
CA MET A 210 22.04 -9.54 2.70
C MET A 210 23.16 -10.03 3.63
N GLY A 211 24.27 -9.28 3.64
CA GLY A 211 25.31 -9.43 4.65
C GLY A 211 24.89 -8.91 6.04
N ALA A 212 25.76 -9.12 7.03
CA ALA A 212 25.55 -8.58 8.37
C ALA A 212 25.42 -7.03 8.34
N PRO A 213 24.54 -6.44 9.16
CA PRO A 213 23.66 -7.06 10.16
C PRO A 213 22.29 -7.54 9.61
N PHE A 214 22.07 -7.55 8.30
CA PHE A 214 20.78 -7.78 7.65
C PHE A 214 20.63 -9.19 7.05
N GLN A 215 21.32 -10.22 7.61
CA GLN A 215 21.33 -11.60 7.06
C GLN A 215 19.95 -12.26 6.97
N ASN A 216 18.94 -11.71 7.62
CA ASN A 216 17.55 -12.14 7.56
C ASN A 216 16.74 -11.47 6.43
N ARG A 217 17.34 -10.50 5.72
CA ARG A 217 16.70 -9.74 4.64
C ARG A 217 17.08 -10.30 3.27
N ASN A 218 16.11 -10.30 2.34
CA ASN A 218 16.35 -10.70 0.95
C ASN A 218 17.17 -9.65 0.21
N LYS A 219 18.16 -10.10 -0.56
CA LYS A 219 19.10 -9.24 -1.28
C LYS A 219 18.58 -8.76 -2.63
N HIS A 220 17.63 -9.50 -3.24
CA HIS A 220 17.15 -9.24 -4.59
C HIS A 220 15.63 -9.03 -4.61
N PHE A 221 14.99 -9.30 -5.73
CA PHE A 221 13.58 -9.00 -5.99
C PHE A 221 12.63 -9.44 -4.86
N ARG A 222 12.92 -10.56 -4.21
CA ARG A 222 12.09 -11.07 -3.10
C ARG A 222 12.11 -10.22 -1.82
N THR A 223 12.82 -9.07 -1.81
CA THR A 223 12.75 -8.11 -0.69
C THR A 223 11.31 -7.62 -0.43
N TYR A 224 10.40 -7.64 -1.42
CA TYR A 224 8.99 -7.35 -1.20
C TYR A 224 8.35 -8.28 -0.14
N ARG A 225 8.83 -9.53 -0.02
CA ARG A 225 8.35 -10.50 0.97
C ARG A 225 8.72 -10.10 2.40
N ASP A 226 9.89 -9.48 2.58
CA ASP A 226 10.33 -8.97 3.87
C ASP A 226 9.38 -7.86 4.36
N PHE A 227 8.99 -6.94 3.48
CA PHE A 227 8.01 -5.91 3.80
C PHE A 227 6.63 -6.50 4.11
N ILE A 228 6.14 -7.43 3.30
CA ILE A 228 4.82 -8.04 3.52
C ILE A 228 4.80 -8.82 4.84
N GLY A 229 5.91 -9.46 5.20
CA GLY A 229 6.05 -10.25 6.42
C GLY A 229 5.82 -9.45 7.71
N VAL A 230 6.09 -8.14 7.70
CA VAL A 230 5.96 -7.26 8.88
C VAL A 230 4.69 -6.42 8.89
N ILE A 231 3.82 -6.55 7.89
CA ILE A 231 2.54 -5.83 7.86
C ILE A 231 1.69 -6.25 9.06
N PRO A 232 1.23 -5.30 9.89
CA PRO A 232 0.32 -5.59 11.00
C PRO A 232 -0.94 -6.34 10.53
N SER A 233 -1.43 -7.26 11.36
CA SER A 233 -2.58 -8.12 11.02
C SER A 233 -3.81 -7.34 10.56
N ALA A 234 -4.08 -6.20 11.18
CA ALA A 234 -5.19 -5.30 10.82
C ALA A 234 -5.10 -4.74 9.39
N LEU A 235 -3.89 -4.72 8.79
CA LEU A 235 -3.64 -4.16 7.46
C LEU A 235 -3.43 -5.23 6.38
N ARG A 236 -3.42 -6.52 6.74
CA ARG A 236 -3.17 -7.63 5.79
C ARG A 236 -4.28 -7.86 4.76
N THR A 237 -5.37 -7.12 4.83
CA THR A 237 -6.44 -7.16 3.83
C THR A 237 -6.35 -6.02 2.81
N LEU A 238 -5.41 -5.09 3.00
CA LEU A 238 -5.23 -3.96 2.11
C LEU A 238 -4.57 -4.40 0.79
N PRO A 239 -4.90 -3.73 -0.32
CA PRO A 239 -4.18 -3.93 -1.57
C PRO A 239 -2.74 -3.44 -1.45
N ILE A 240 -1.81 -4.17 -2.09
CA ILE A 240 -0.41 -3.81 -2.20
C ILE A 240 -0.12 -3.40 -3.64
N PHE A 241 0.62 -2.30 -3.80
CA PHE A 241 1.13 -1.83 -5.08
C PHE A 241 2.66 -1.80 -5.01
N ILE A 242 3.34 -2.54 -5.87
CA ILE A 242 4.77 -2.37 -6.09
C ILE A 242 4.90 -1.27 -7.14
N THR A 243 5.21 -0.06 -6.70
CA THR A 243 5.18 1.14 -7.52
C THR A 243 6.48 1.43 -8.24
N GLU A 244 7.56 0.75 -7.86
CA GLU A 244 8.81 0.73 -8.60
C GLU A 244 9.46 -0.64 -8.56
N THR A 245 9.94 -1.08 -9.73
CA THR A 245 10.81 -2.23 -9.86
C THR A 245 11.72 -2.12 -11.07
N GLN A 246 12.96 -2.55 -10.93
CA GLN A 246 13.96 -2.58 -11.99
C GLN A 246 15.16 -3.47 -11.64
N ALA A 247 16.02 -3.70 -12.61
CA ALA A 247 17.43 -4.01 -12.34
C ALA A 247 18.11 -2.74 -11.84
N ALA A 248 18.83 -2.83 -10.73
CA ALA A 248 19.58 -1.73 -10.13
C ALA A 248 21.10 -1.93 -10.27
N ASP A 249 21.89 -1.14 -9.53
CA ASP A 249 23.34 -1.27 -9.51
C ASP A 249 23.80 -2.73 -9.35
N PRO A 250 24.86 -3.18 -10.07
CA PRO A 250 25.75 -2.41 -10.95
C PRO A 250 25.27 -2.27 -12.40
N ASP A 251 24.34 -3.08 -12.87
CA ASP A 251 24.11 -3.24 -14.30
C ASP A 251 22.98 -2.37 -14.86
N TRP A 252 22.03 -1.95 -14.04
CA TRP A 252 20.83 -1.22 -14.43
C TRP A 252 20.09 -1.85 -15.62
N TRP A 253 19.10 -1.17 -16.19
CA TRP A 253 18.44 -1.63 -17.41
C TRP A 253 19.38 -1.62 -18.62
N GLN A 254 19.59 -2.77 -19.23
CA GLN A 254 20.31 -2.90 -20.48
C GLN A 254 19.33 -3.17 -21.65
N ASN A 255 19.68 -2.76 -22.87
CA ASN A 255 18.85 -3.03 -24.05
C ASN A 255 19.04 -4.47 -24.54
N ARG A 256 18.64 -5.43 -23.71
CA ARG A 256 18.65 -6.87 -23.99
C ARG A 256 17.37 -7.51 -23.47
N ASN A 257 16.79 -8.43 -24.23
CA ASN A 257 15.71 -9.27 -23.75
C ASN A 257 16.29 -10.54 -23.14
N ILE A 258 16.35 -10.60 -21.82
CA ILE A 258 16.81 -11.76 -21.06
C ILE A 258 15.69 -12.40 -20.22
N GLY A 259 14.44 -11.97 -20.42
CA GLY A 259 13.29 -12.49 -19.70
C GLY A 259 13.15 -11.97 -18.26
N TRP A 260 13.87 -10.91 -17.89
CA TRP A 260 13.81 -10.34 -16.52
C TRP A 260 12.40 -9.86 -16.18
N ILE A 261 11.77 -9.12 -17.12
CA ILE A 261 10.43 -8.56 -16.93
C ILE A 261 9.38 -9.68 -16.88
N GLN A 262 9.48 -10.68 -17.74
CA GLN A 262 8.62 -11.86 -17.72
C GLN A 262 8.73 -12.61 -16.39
N ALA A 263 9.97 -12.81 -15.90
CA ALA A 263 10.23 -13.49 -14.62
C ALA A 263 9.64 -12.71 -13.44
N ALA A 264 9.77 -11.36 -13.43
CA ALA A 264 9.23 -10.51 -12.38
C ALA A 264 7.70 -10.59 -12.29
N TYR A 265 7.00 -10.47 -13.40
CA TYR A 265 5.53 -10.62 -13.41
C TYR A 265 5.09 -12.04 -13.05
N LYS A 266 5.84 -13.07 -13.47
CA LYS A 266 5.56 -14.44 -13.09
C LYS A 266 5.70 -14.65 -11.58
N GLU A 267 6.76 -14.15 -10.96
CA GLU A 267 6.98 -14.25 -9.50
C GLU A 267 5.83 -13.62 -8.73
N ILE A 268 5.35 -12.43 -9.14
CA ILE A 268 4.21 -11.77 -8.48
C ILE A 268 2.91 -12.52 -8.74
N ASN A 269 2.71 -13.07 -9.94
CA ASN A 269 1.54 -13.90 -10.21
C ASN A 269 1.54 -15.17 -9.33
N ASP A 270 2.67 -15.86 -9.23
CA ASP A 270 2.82 -17.05 -8.42
C ASP A 270 2.57 -16.75 -6.92
N TRP A 271 3.06 -15.58 -6.45
CA TRP A 271 2.72 -15.05 -5.11
C TRP A 271 1.20 -14.88 -4.93
N ASN A 272 0.53 -14.28 -5.90
CA ASN A 272 -0.91 -13.98 -5.85
C ASN A 272 -1.78 -15.24 -5.95
N VAL A 273 -1.32 -16.30 -6.60
CA VAL A 273 -2.03 -17.58 -6.70
C VAL A 273 -2.06 -18.31 -5.35
N ALA A 274 -1.03 -18.16 -4.54
CA ALA A 274 -0.97 -18.76 -3.22
C ALA A 274 -2.01 -18.13 -2.28
N GLN A 275 -2.98 -18.94 -1.84
CA GLN A 275 -4.19 -18.44 -1.15
C GLN A 275 -3.94 -17.74 0.19
N ALA A 276 -2.84 -18.02 0.88
CA ALA A 276 -2.50 -17.39 2.15
C ALA A 276 -1.89 -15.99 2.00
N ASN A 277 -1.41 -15.65 0.80
CA ASN A 277 -0.67 -14.41 0.59
C ASN A 277 -1.59 -13.19 0.46
N GLN A 278 -1.14 -12.04 0.97
CA GLN A 278 -1.76 -10.74 0.70
C GLN A 278 -1.53 -10.37 -0.76
N PRO A 279 -2.58 -10.10 -1.56
CA PRO A 279 -2.43 -9.93 -3.00
C PRO A 279 -1.75 -8.62 -3.37
N ILE A 280 -0.87 -8.68 -4.37
CA ILE A 280 -0.21 -7.54 -4.99
C ILE A 280 -0.99 -7.15 -6.24
N GLN A 281 -1.49 -5.91 -6.28
CA GLN A 281 -2.38 -5.38 -7.31
C GLN A 281 -1.65 -4.92 -8.56
N ALA A 282 -0.45 -4.37 -8.36
CA ALA A 282 0.36 -3.83 -9.44
C ALA A 282 1.83 -4.12 -9.20
N LEU A 283 2.55 -4.33 -10.31
CA LEU A 283 4.00 -4.28 -10.39
C LEU A 283 4.36 -3.27 -11.47
N CYS A 284 4.83 -2.08 -11.07
CA CYS A 284 5.17 -1.01 -12.01
C CYS A 284 6.67 -1.01 -12.31
N LEU A 285 7.01 -1.18 -13.58
CA LEU A 285 8.39 -1.11 -14.05
C LEU A 285 8.89 0.33 -13.99
N PHE A 286 10.04 0.59 -13.41
CA PHE A 286 10.68 1.90 -13.35
C PHE A 286 11.72 2.00 -14.47
N ARG A 287 11.60 2.91 -15.46
CA ARG A 287 10.50 3.83 -15.72
C ARG A 287 10.35 4.09 -17.23
N TRP A 288 9.19 4.58 -17.68
CA TRP A 288 8.98 5.01 -19.06
C TRP A 288 9.40 6.47 -19.23
N GLN A 289 10.69 6.70 -19.44
CA GLN A 289 11.26 8.03 -19.69
C GLN A 289 12.32 7.89 -20.78
N ARG A 290 12.52 8.94 -21.58
CA ARG A 290 13.60 9.01 -22.57
C ARG A 290 14.80 9.75 -22.04
N GLY A 291 15.98 9.45 -22.59
CA GLY A 291 17.22 10.19 -22.31
C GLY A 291 17.93 9.80 -21.00
N ASP A 292 17.43 8.82 -20.26
CA ASP A 292 18.08 8.27 -19.09
C ASP A 292 18.66 6.88 -19.38
N SER A 293 19.99 6.76 -19.38
CA SER A 293 20.65 5.50 -19.71
C SER A 293 20.41 4.39 -18.67
N ARG A 294 20.16 4.75 -17.40
CA ARG A 294 20.01 3.79 -16.29
C ARG A 294 18.59 3.26 -16.22
N TRP A 295 17.60 4.13 -16.23
CA TRP A 295 16.22 3.79 -15.87
C TRP A 295 15.25 3.74 -17.04
N SER A 296 15.61 4.35 -18.20
CA SER A 296 14.71 4.38 -19.35
C SER A 296 14.41 3.00 -19.90
N ILE A 297 13.12 2.71 -20.08
CA ILE A 297 12.60 1.59 -20.87
C ILE A 297 12.21 2.10 -22.27
N ALA A 298 11.78 3.36 -22.38
CA ALA A 298 11.30 3.97 -23.61
C ALA A 298 12.35 3.99 -24.76
N ASP A 299 13.63 3.97 -24.40
CA ASP A 299 14.76 3.96 -25.35
C ASP A 299 15.37 2.56 -25.55
N LYS A 300 14.78 1.51 -24.96
CA LYS A 300 15.33 0.15 -25.00
C LYS A 300 14.32 -0.85 -25.59
N SER A 301 14.37 -1.01 -26.91
CA SER A 301 13.41 -1.86 -27.65
C SER A 301 13.38 -3.31 -27.15
N ALA A 302 14.54 -3.88 -26.77
CA ALA A 302 14.60 -5.25 -26.29
C ALA A 302 13.93 -5.42 -24.91
N LEU A 303 13.93 -4.40 -24.04
CA LEU A 303 13.14 -4.41 -22.81
C LEU A 303 11.64 -4.28 -23.09
N GLN A 304 11.26 -3.48 -24.09
CA GLN A 304 9.87 -3.38 -24.53
C GLN A 304 9.38 -4.71 -25.09
N ASP A 305 10.23 -5.48 -25.77
CA ASP A 305 9.90 -6.81 -26.27
C ASP A 305 9.73 -7.80 -25.10
N ASP A 306 10.56 -7.72 -24.06
CA ASP A 306 10.39 -8.51 -22.83
C ASP A 306 9.05 -8.16 -22.15
N PHE A 307 8.69 -6.89 -22.08
CA PHE A 307 7.40 -6.47 -21.53
C PHE A 307 6.21 -6.92 -22.43
N ARG A 308 6.32 -6.82 -23.77
CA ARG A 308 5.29 -7.35 -24.68
C ARG A 308 5.09 -8.86 -24.48
N ALA A 309 6.18 -9.61 -24.27
CA ALA A 309 6.09 -11.04 -23.99
C ALA A 309 5.41 -11.31 -22.63
N ALA A 310 5.69 -10.52 -21.61
CA ALA A 310 5.00 -10.61 -20.32
C ALA A 310 3.49 -10.36 -20.48
N LEU A 311 3.10 -9.37 -21.27
CA LEU A 311 1.69 -9.02 -21.53
C LEU A 311 0.89 -10.13 -22.26
N GLN A 312 1.52 -11.15 -22.85
CA GLN A 312 0.81 -12.31 -23.43
C GLN A 312 0.14 -13.17 -22.34
N ASN A 313 0.59 -13.07 -21.10
CA ASN A 313 0.02 -13.82 -19.99
C ASN A 313 -1.25 -13.15 -19.43
N ASP A 314 -2.10 -13.93 -18.76
CA ASP A 314 -3.32 -13.43 -18.11
C ASP A 314 -3.12 -13.32 -16.60
N TYR A 315 -2.10 -12.57 -16.19
CA TYR A 315 -1.77 -12.37 -14.78
C TYR A 315 -2.72 -11.36 -14.13
N ARG A 316 -3.74 -11.88 -13.43
CA ARG A 316 -4.79 -11.09 -12.79
C ARG A 316 -4.74 -11.21 -11.29
N VAL A 317 -5.01 -10.10 -10.63
CA VAL A 317 -5.40 -10.15 -9.23
C VAL A 317 -6.84 -10.66 -9.16
N ARG A 318 -6.99 -11.87 -8.70
CA ARG A 318 -8.30 -12.37 -8.31
C ARG A 318 -8.61 -11.78 -6.94
N TRP A 319 -9.37 -10.68 -6.93
CA TRP A 319 -10.02 -10.27 -5.70
C TRP A 319 -10.75 -11.50 -5.18
N ARG A 320 -10.28 -12.02 -4.06
CA ARG A 320 -11.02 -13.08 -3.40
C ARG A 320 -12.37 -12.48 -3.09
N ALA A 321 -13.40 -12.96 -3.75
CA ALA A 321 -14.73 -12.78 -3.24
C ALA A 321 -14.63 -13.07 -1.75
N VAL A 322 -15.05 -12.12 -0.90
CA VAL A 322 -15.15 -12.37 0.52
C VAL A 322 -15.98 -13.66 0.58
N VAL A 323 -15.32 -14.75 0.97
CA VAL A 323 -16.04 -16.01 1.15
C VAL A 323 -17.09 -15.64 2.17
N GLN A 324 -18.35 -15.57 1.73
CA GLN A 324 -19.45 -15.40 2.66
C GLN A 324 -19.31 -16.56 3.63
N PRO A 325 -19.28 -16.30 4.93
CA PRO A 325 -19.12 -17.39 5.88
C PRO A 325 -20.17 -18.44 5.54
N THR A 326 -19.72 -19.67 5.30
CA THR A 326 -20.63 -20.81 5.13
C THR A 326 -21.36 -21.13 6.44
N ASP A 327 -20.86 -20.57 7.55
CA ASP A 327 -21.52 -20.61 8.86
C ASP A 327 -22.68 -19.58 8.90
N PRO A 328 -23.94 -20.02 8.99
CA PRO A 328 -25.11 -19.14 9.09
C PRO A 328 -25.02 -18.17 10.28
N LEU A 329 -24.34 -18.58 11.35
CA LEU A 329 -24.13 -17.77 12.54
C LEU A 329 -23.21 -16.58 12.25
N ALA A 330 -22.11 -16.82 11.56
CA ALA A 330 -21.20 -15.76 11.13
C ALA A 330 -21.88 -14.78 10.16
N ALA A 331 -22.68 -15.27 9.22
CA ALA A 331 -23.44 -14.42 8.30
C ALA A 331 -24.47 -13.53 9.04
N ALA A 332 -25.19 -14.09 10.03
CA ALA A 332 -26.15 -13.36 10.84
C ALA A 332 -25.46 -12.32 11.74
N ALA A 333 -24.28 -12.64 12.31
CA ALA A 333 -23.48 -11.70 13.08
C ALA A 333 -23.03 -10.50 12.24
N ILE A 334 -22.57 -10.75 11.00
CA ILE A 334 -22.21 -9.69 10.05
C ILE A 334 -23.41 -8.79 9.74
N ALA A 335 -24.57 -9.40 9.46
CA ALA A 335 -25.79 -8.65 9.12
C ALA A 335 -26.26 -7.77 10.30
N ALA A 336 -26.22 -8.29 11.51
CA ALA A 336 -26.58 -7.56 12.72
C ALA A 336 -25.61 -6.42 13.02
N ALA A 337 -24.30 -6.65 12.88
CA ALA A 337 -23.27 -5.64 13.06
C ALA A 337 -23.41 -4.43 12.12
N GLN A 338 -24.06 -4.60 10.95
CA GLN A 338 -24.33 -3.52 10.01
C GLN A 338 -25.38 -2.52 10.48
N GLN A 339 -26.05 -2.78 11.62
CA GLN A 339 -27.17 -2.00 12.14
C GLN A 339 -26.82 -1.11 13.36
N LEU A 340 -25.56 -1.13 13.85
CA LEU A 340 -25.24 -0.60 15.18
C LEU A 340 -24.70 0.83 15.26
N PRO A 341 -25.00 1.57 16.36
CA PRO A 341 -24.35 2.82 16.74
C PRO A 341 -23.04 2.60 17.54
N TRP A 342 -22.26 3.64 17.68
CA TRP A 342 -20.99 3.65 18.42
C TRP A 342 -21.17 3.66 19.96
N MET A 343 -20.27 2.97 20.71
CA MET A 343 -20.32 2.91 22.18
C MET A 343 -18.94 2.69 22.87
N PRO A 344 -18.80 2.95 24.19
CA PRO A 344 -17.53 2.83 24.92
C PRO A 344 -17.10 1.38 25.17
N ILE A 345 -15.80 1.19 25.42
CA ILE A 345 -15.12 -0.10 25.54
C ILE A 345 -15.35 -0.72 26.92
N ASN A 346 -15.84 -1.96 26.96
CA ASN A 346 -15.81 -2.81 28.15
C ASN A 346 -14.63 -3.79 28.07
N THR A 347 -13.53 -3.49 28.75
CA THR A 347 -12.30 -4.30 28.72
C THR A 347 -12.43 -5.66 29.44
N ASP A 348 -13.44 -5.83 30.28
CA ASP A 348 -13.68 -7.08 31.04
C ASP A 348 -14.62 -8.05 30.29
N ALA A 349 -15.21 -7.59 29.20
CA ALA A 349 -16.08 -8.42 28.37
C ALA A 349 -15.36 -9.62 27.75
N ALA A 350 -16.01 -10.76 27.67
CA ALA A 350 -15.47 -11.99 27.09
C ALA A 350 -15.05 -11.78 25.63
N LEU A 351 -15.82 -11.00 24.86
CA LEU A 351 -15.55 -10.69 23.46
C LEU A 351 -14.28 -9.82 23.34
N TYR A 352 -14.11 -8.83 24.21
CA TYR A 352 -12.91 -7.99 24.22
C TYR A 352 -11.66 -8.79 24.57
N ARG A 353 -11.70 -9.59 25.66
CA ARG A 353 -10.56 -10.44 26.05
C ARG A 353 -10.19 -11.45 24.97
N PHE A 354 -11.16 -12.05 24.30
CA PHE A 354 -10.92 -12.93 23.17
C PHE A 354 -10.26 -12.19 22.00
N ALA A 355 -10.75 -11.00 21.69
CA ALA A 355 -10.20 -10.18 20.59
C ALA A 355 -8.75 -9.78 20.86
N GLN A 356 -8.41 -9.41 22.11
CA GLN A 356 -7.03 -9.10 22.49
C GLN A 356 -6.11 -10.33 22.41
N ALA A 357 -6.59 -11.50 22.85
CA ALA A 357 -5.83 -12.75 22.79
C ALA A 357 -5.58 -13.26 21.35
N ASN A 358 -6.36 -12.76 20.38
CA ASN A 358 -6.27 -13.13 18.97
C ASN A 358 -5.85 -11.96 18.05
N ASP A 359 -5.27 -10.90 18.60
CA ASP A 359 -4.77 -9.71 17.87
C ASP A 359 -5.81 -9.07 16.93
N LEU A 360 -7.08 -9.07 17.31
CA LEU A 360 -8.15 -8.48 16.53
C LEU A 360 -8.28 -6.95 16.67
N GLY A 361 -7.41 -6.35 17.46
CA GLY A 361 -7.36 -4.91 17.70
C GLY A 361 -8.45 -4.40 18.64
N TYR A 362 -8.84 -3.13 18.48
CA TYR A 362 -9.82 -2.47 19.35
C TYR A 362 -11.26 -2.62 18.82
N PRO A 363 -12.29 -2.58 19.71
CA PRO A 363 -13.68 -2.60 19.31
C PRO A 363 -14.03 -1.34 18.51
N GLN A 364 -14.84 -1.54 17.50
CA GLN A 364 -15.33 -0.50 16.59
C GLN A 364 -16.81 -0.16 16.86
N THR A 365 -17.49 -1.03 17.60
CA THR A 365 -18.90 -0.89 17.98
C THR A 365 -19.08 -1.33 19.42
N ASP A 366 -20.25 -1.04 20.00
CA ASP A 366 -20.72 -1.75 21.19
C ASP A 366 -21.06 -3.20 20.90
N GLU A 367 -21.32 -3.97 21.96
CA GLU A 367 -21.90 -5.31 21.86
C GLU A 367 -23.31 -5.24 21.28
N PHE A 368 -23.65 -6.18 20.43
CA PHE A 368 -24.96 -6.25 19.78
C PHE A 368 -25.55 -7.64 19.83
N ASP A 369 -26.87 -7.69 19.94
CA ASP A 369 -27.63 -8.94 19.94
C ASP A 369 -28.04 -9.35 18.53
N PHE A 370 -28.03 -10.65 18.29
CA PHE A 370 -28.62 -11.25 17.09
C PHE A 370 -29.12 -12.69 17.39
N THR A 371 -30.04 -13.20 16.58
CA THR A 371 -30.65 -14.50 16.78
C THR A 371 -30.47 -15.40 15.56
N VAL A 372 -30.07 -16.66 15.79
CA VAL A 372 -29.95 -17.69 14.76
C VAL A 372 -30.63 -18.95 15.23
N ALA A 373 -31.57 -19.49 14.43
CA ALA A 373 -32.35 -20.69 14.74
C ALA A 373 -33.07 -20.62 16.09
N GLY A 374 -33.50 -19.42 16.51
CA GLY A 374 -34.17 -19.20 17.79
C GLY A 374 -33.23 -19.03 18.99
N GLU A 375 -31.90 -19.16 18.81
CA GLU A 375 -30.92 -18.98 19.86
C GLU A 375 -30.34 -17.58 19.86
N ALA A 376 -30.28 -16.95 21.04
CA ALA A 376 -29.75 -15.61 21.23
C ALA A 376 -28.22 -15.62 21.26
N HIS A 377 -27.62 -14.71 20.50
CA HIS A 377 -26.19 -14.50 20.39
C HIS A 377 -25.83 -13.04 20.65
N ILE A 378 -24.59 -12.79 21.02
CA ILE A 378 -24.03 -11.46 21.18
C ILE A 378 -22.74 -11.37 20.35
N GLY A 379 -22.52 -10.22 19.73
CA GLY A 379 -21.33 -9.95 18.93
C GLY A 379 -20.78 -8.56 19.16
N GLN A 380 -19.55 -8.33 18.71
CA GLN A 380 -18.90 -7.03 18.71
C GLN A 380 -17.94 -6.94 17.54
N VAL A 381 -17.89 -5.78 16.87
CA VAL A 381 -16.98 -5.53 15.76
C VAL A 381 -15.64 -5.02 16.28
N PHE A 382 -14.56 -5.63 15.83
CA PHE A 382 -13.18 -5.23 16.10
C PHE A 382 -12.46 -4.83 14.79
N ASN A 383 -11.25 -4.28 14.88
CA ASN A 383 -10.47 -3.90 13.71
C ASN A 383 -10.24 -5.10 12.76
N GLY A 384 -9.88 -6.26 13.30
CA GLY A 384 -9.57 -7.48 12.55
C GLY A 384 -10.78 -8.32 12.17
N GLY A 385 -11.92 -8.19 12.86
CA GLY A 385 -13.07 -9.07 12.63
C GLY A 385 -14.29 -8.77 13.48
N ILE A 386 -15.29 -9.65 13.40
CA ILE A 386 -16.46 -9.65 14.27
C ILE A 386 -16.32 -10.84 15.20
N VAL A 387 -16.30 -10.56 16.50
CA VAL A 387 -16.26 -11.57 17.56
C VAL A 387 -17.69 -11.81 18.05
N TYR A 388 -18.07 -13.04 18.25
CA TYR A 388 -19.44 -13.39 18.65
C TYR A 388 -19.49 -14.68 19.46
N VAL A 389 -20.57 -14.84 20.24
CA VAL A 389 -20.79 -16.01 21.09
C VAL A 389 -22.30 -16.20 21.34
N LYS A 390 -22.73 -17.44 21.58
CA LYS A 390 -24.09 -17.71 22.11
C LYS A 390 -24.20 -17.13 23.53
N ARG A 391 -25.29 -16.43 23.83
CA ARG A 391 -25.54 -15.91 25.18
C ARG A 391 -25.50 -17.03 26.22
N GLY A 392 -24.66 -16.83 27.25
CA GLY A 392 -24.46 -17.82 28.30
C GLY A 392 -23.33 -18.83 28.02
N ASP A 393 -22.80 -18.93 26.81
CA ASP A 393 -21.72 -19.88 26.45
C ASP A 393 -20.37 -19.12 26.25
N TRP A 394 -20.00 -18.32 27.24
CA TRP A 394 -18.85 -17.42 27.19
C TRP A 394 -17.49 -18.10 27.01
N GLY A 395 -17.40 -19.43 27.13
CA GLY A 395 -16.20 -20.22 26.86
C GLY A 395 -15.96 -20.54 25.38
N ASN A 396 -17.01 -20.42 24.54
CA ASN A 396 -16.97 -20.79 23.12
C ASN A 396 -17.06 -19.58 22.19
N VAL A 397 -16.29 -18.54 22.50
CA VAL A 397 -16.22 -17.34 21.67
C VAL A 397 -15.64 -17.68 20.31
N LYS A 398 -16.29 -17.20 19.25
CA LYS A 398 -15.89 -17.36 17.86
C LYS A 398 -15.65 -15.99 17.21
N TRP A 399 -14.99 -16.00 16.09
CA TRP A 399 -14.83 -14.79 15.28
C TRP A 399 -14.88 -15.08 13.80
N VAL A 400 -15.19 -14.06 13.03
CA VAL A 400 -15.14 -14.06 11.57
C VAL A 400 -14.39 -12.84 11.09
N LYS A 401 -13.55 -13.02 10.08
CA LYS A 401 -12.82 -11.90 9.49
C LYS A 401 -13.80 -10.87 8.95
N LYS A 402 -13.53 -9.59 9.25
CA LYS A 402 -14.37 -8.48 8.81
C LYS A 402 -14.45 -8.47 7.27
N PRO A 403 -15.65 -8.66 6.69
CA PRO A 403 -15.78 -8.57 5.26
C PRO A 403 -15.54 -7.12 4.83
N MET A 404 -14.54 -6.88 4.01
CA MET A 404 -14.24 -5.56 3.43
C MET A 404 -15.24 -5.23 2.32
N THR A 405 -16.54 -5.21 2.62
CA THR A 405 -17.54 -4.71 1.68
C THR A 405 -17.60 -3.18 1.75
N ARG A 406 -17.87 -2.55 0.59
CA ARG A 406 -18.16 -1.11 0.48
C ARG A 406 -19.20 -0.67 1.54
N ARG A 407 -20.24 -1.46 1.80
CA ARG A 407 -21.27 -1.18 2.80
C ARG A 407 -20.75 -1.11 4.23
N LEU A 408 -19.80 -1.96 4.62
CA LEU A 408 -19.23 -1.91 5.96
C LEU A 408 -18.31 -0.70 6.15
N ARG A 409 -17.59 -0.26 5.10
CA ARG A 409 -16.84 1.01 5.10
C ARG A 409 -17.76 2.22 5.18
N GLU A 410 -18.82 2.26 4.37
CA GLU A 410 -19.82 3.32 4.38
C GLU A 410 -20.57 3.37 5.72
N TRP A 411 -20.83 2.22 6.31
CA TRP A 411 -21.45 2.11 7.62
C TRP A 411 -20.52 2.62 8.74
N LEU A 412 -19.26 2.20 8.79
CA LEU A 412 -18.27 2.69 9.75
C LEU A 412 -17.97 4.18 9.57
N SER A 413 -18.11 4.72 8.35
CA SER A 413 -17.90 6.16 8.10
C SER A 413 -19.06 7.02 8.61
N ARG A 414 -20.31 6.49 8.62
CA ARG A 414 -21.48 7.22 9.11
C ARG A 414 -21.47 7.45 10.62
N PHE A 415 -20.68 6.66 11.36
CA PHE A 415 -20.58 6.77 12.83
C PHE A 415 -19.31 7.49 13.30
N ARG A 416 -18.60 8.18 12.40
CA ARG A 416 -17.37 8.96 12.69
C ARG A 416 -17.63 10.45 12.90
N HIS A 417 -18.85 10.86 13.23
CA HIS A 417 -19.10 12.26 13.61
C HIS A 417 -19.60 12.34 15.06
N PRO A 418 -19.01 13.30 15.82
CA PRO A 418 -19.44 13.59 17.19
C PRO A 418 -20.85 14.11 17.23
#